data_96d7a1c8998a00436ab8979c1536ad87
#
_entry.id   96d7a1c8998a00436ab8979c1536ad87
#
_cell.length_a   1.000
_cell.length_b   1.000
_cell.length_c   1.000
_cell.angle_alpha   90.00
_cell.angle_beta   90.00
_cell.angle_gamma   90.00
#
_symmetry.space_group_name_H-M   'P 1'
#
loop_
_entity.id
_entity.type
_entity.pdbx_description
1 polymer ?
#
loop_
_entity_poly.entity_id
_entity_poly.type
_entity_poly.pdbx_seq_one_letter_code
_entity_poly.pdbx_strand_id
1 'polypeptide(L)'
;MCCDESMPESVVQDATVSGMKYPLSETLRKRIRRTKSLIEYVPRDRARKIIAEGVSLIKTIPTEEDHRRIAMYIMRVFDGRATRDSLIAYLMRIGGVDYARAQMIADDQLNKASERFLVEKWRGQGCELVKWVHKGETNPRVYHLRKWNGVSGKRNGRPNGLNGYIFPIDSPPIIDLKTKERGYPGQMINCKCRLEPVWNKKKS
;
A
#
# COMPACT_ATOMS: atom_id res chain seq x y z
N MET A 1 1.65 32.36 -3.71
CA MET A 1 0.59 32.20 -4.71
C MET A 1 0.30 30.73 -4.83
N CYS A 2 -0.78 30.26 -4.19
CA CYS A 2 -1.21 28.87 -4.24
C CYS A 2 -2.13 28.75 -5.45
N CYS A 3 -1.68 28.04 -6.48
CA CYS A 3 -2.53 27.68 -7.60
C CYS A 3 -3.49 26.56 -7.15
N ASP A 4 -4.70 26.97 -6.84
CA ASP A 4 -5.87 26.10 -6.68
C ASP A 4 -6.36 25.75 -8.10
N GLU A 5 -5.72 24.74 -8.72
CA GLU A 5 -6.24 24.15 -9.95
C GLU A 5 -7.35 23.16 -9.61
N SER A 6 -8.54 23.66 -9.42
CA SER A 6 -9.77 22.87 -9.42
C SER A 6 -9.93 22.22 -10.79
N MET A 7 -9.66 20.93 -10.89
CA MET A 7 -10.04 20.12 -12.05
C MET A 7 -11.55 20.23 -12.28
N PRO A 8 -12.03 20.43 -13.51
CA PRO A 8 -13.45 20.59 -13.79
C PRO A 8 -14.23 19.35 -13.36
N GLU A 9 -15.32 19.55 -12.65
CA GLU A 9 -16.22 18.51 -12.14
C GLU A 9 -16.80 17.60 -13.24
N SER A 10 -16.81 18.05 -14.48
CA SER A 10 -17.28 17.29 -15.64
C SER A 10 -16.48 16.01 -15.96
N VAL A 11 -15.26 15.86 -15.43
CA VAL A 11 -14.43 14.66 -15.65
C VAL A 11 -14.83 13.50 -14.73
N VAL A 12 -15.68 13.74 -13.73
CA VAL A 12 -16.05 12.74 -12.69
C VAL A 12 -17.31 11.96 -13.06
N GLN A 13 -18.14 12.45 -13.98
CA GLN A 13 -19.48 11.88 -14.21
C GLN A 13 -19.57 10.76 -15.26
N ASP A 14 -18.60 10.57 -16.14
CA ASP A 14 -18.75 9.66 -17.29
C ASP A 14 -17.86 8.40 -17.31
N ALA A 15 -17.41 7.90 -16.17
CA ALA A 15 -16.72 6.61 -16.13
C ALA A 15 -17.67 5.46 -15.70
N THR A 16 -18.84 5.37 -16.32
CA THR A 16 -19.61 4.13 -16.37
C THR A 16 -19.04 3.24 -17.44
N VAL A 17 -17.98 2.49 -17.12
CA VAL A 17 -17.59 1.35 -17.94
C VAL A 17 -18.71 0.32 -17.85
N SER A 18 -19.37 0.11 -18.98
CA SER A 18 -20.45 -0.85 -19.22
C SER A 18 -20.26 -2.16 -18.43
N GLY A 19 -21.13 -2.42 -17.46
CA GLY A 19 -21.70 -3.72 -17.17
C GLY A 19 -20.90 -4.73 -16.34
N MET A 20 -19.60 -4.63 -16.11
CA MET A 20 -18.86 -5.63 -15.33
C MET A 20 -18.55 -5.17 -13.90
N LYS A 21 -19.49 -5.40 -12.98
CA LYS A 21 -19.29 -5.28 -11.54
C LYS A 21 -18.54 -6.53 -11.05
N TYR A 22 -17.21 -6.48 -11.02
CA TYR A 22 -16.46 -7.45 -10.21
C TYR A 22 -16.55 -7.03 -8.74
N PRO A 23 -17.13 -7.87 -7.86
CA PRO A 23 -17.25 -7.53 -6.46
C PRO A 23 -15.84 -7.41 -5.85
N LEU A 24 -15.57 -6.26 -5.23
CA LEU A 24 -14.42 -6.11 -4.35
C LEU A 24 -14.39 -7.26 -3.34
N SER A 25 -13.27 -7.93 -3.20
CA SER A 25 -13.11 -8.90 -2.11
C SER A 25 -13.43 -8.18 -0.80
N GLU A 26 -14.15 -8.83 0.09
CA GLU A 26 -14.57 -8.23 1.37
C GLU A 26 -13.36 -7.78 2.20
N THR A 27 -12.25 -8.47 2.04
CA THR A 27 -10.96 -8.11 2.64
C THR A 27 -10.47 -6.72 2.18
N LEU A 28 -10.60 -6.41 0.89
CA LEU A 28 -10.19 -5.11 0.37
C LEU A 28 -11.17 -4.00 0.75
N ARG A 29 -12.49 -4.30 0.78
CA ARG A 29 -13.51 -3.36 1.29
C ARG A 29 -13.27 -3.01 2.75
N LYS A 30 -12.97 -4.00 3.59
CA LYS A 30 -12.61 -3.77 5.00
C LYS A 30 -11.33 -2.94 5.13
N ARG A 31 -10.35 -3.17 4.24
CA ARG A 31 -9.10 -2.41 4.21
C ARG A 31 -9.34 -0.95 3.85
N ILE A 32 -10.07 -0.68 2.77
CA ILE A 32 -10.41 0.68 2.34
C ILE A 32 -11.21 1.42 3.42
N ARG A 33 -12.21 0.78 4.06
CA ARG A 33 -12.94 1.38 5.18
C ARG A 33 -12.04 1.72 6.37
N ARG A 34 -11.13 0.82 6.74
CA ARG A 34 -10.12 1.10 7.77
C ARG A 34 -9.21 2.27 7.40
N THR A 35 -8.89 2.41 6.13
CA THR A 35 -7.94 3.42 5.67
C THR A 35 -8.56 4.81 5.59
N LYS A 36 -9.88 4.93 5.34
CA LYS A 36 -10.60 6.21 5.45
C LYS A 36 -10.46 6.82 6.84
N SER A 37 -10.50 6.01 7.89
CA SER A 37 -10.25 6.47 9.27
C SER A 37 -8.77 6.66 9.59
N LEU A 38 -7.86 6.19 8.75
CA LEU A 38 -6.42 6.27 8.99
C LEU A 38 -5.80 7.56 8.48
N ILE A 39 -6.35 8.12 7.39
CA ILE A 39 -5.80 9.34 6.80
C ILE A 39 -5.94 10.54 7.75
N GLU A 40 -6.89 10.50 8.68
CA GLU A 40 -7.06 11.50 9.74
C GLU A 40 -5.86 11.56 10.70
N TYR A 41 -5.11 10.45 10.83
CA TYR A 41 -3.95 10.34 11.71
C TYR A 41 -2.61 10.60 10.99
N VAL A 42 -2.64 10.82 9.67
CA VAL A 42 -1.42 11.04 8.88
C VAL A 42 -1.44 12.46 8.34
N PRO A 43 -0.41 13.28 8.65
CA PRO A 43 -0.31 14.62 8.07
C PRO A 43 -0.43 14.56 6.53
N ARG A 44 -1.21 15.48 5.96
CA ARG A 44 -1.53 15.48 4.52
C ARG A 44 -0.29 15.41 3.62
N ASP A 45 0.74 16.18 3.94
CA ASP A 45 1.97 16.19 3.15
C ASP A 45 2.71 14.86 3.24
N ARG A 46 2.69 14.22 4.41
CA ARG A 46 3.26 12.90 4.61
C ARG A 46 2.49 11.83 3.81
N ALA A 47 1.15 11.91 3.80
CA ALA A 47 0.31 11.02 3.01
C ALA A 47 0.59 11.16 1.51
N ARG A 48 0.69 12.41 1.00
CA ARG A 48 1.06 12.69 -0.40
C ARG A 48 2.41 12.10 -0.76
N LYS A 49 3.43 12.29 0.10
CA LYS A 49 4.77 11.74 -0.11
C LYS A 49 4.76 10.22 -0.19
N ILE A 50 4.09 9.55 0.74
CA ILE A 50 3.96 8.08 0.76
C ILE A 50 3.32 7.57 -0.54
N ILE A 51 2.26 8.21 -1.01
CA ILE A 51 1.59 7.81 -2.25
C ILE A 51 2.49 8.07 -3.46
N ALA A 52 3.12 9.23 -3.54
CA ALA A 52 4.01 9.58 -4.64
C ALA A 52 5.19 8.61 -4.77
N GLU A 53 5.81 8.22 -3.64
CA GLU A 53 6.86 7.20 -3.59
C GLU A 53 6.38 5.85 -4.16
N GLY A 54 5.14 5.44 -3.84
CA GLY A 54 4.55 4.21 -4.38
C GLY A 54 4.30 4.29 -5.88
N VAL A 55 3.72 5.39 -6.34
CA VAL A 55 3.33 5.61 -7.74
C VAL A 55 4.54 5.72 -8.66
N SER A 56 5.64 6.35 -8.21
CA SER A 56 6.88 6.45 -9.00
C SER A 56 7.48 5.10 -9.42
N LEU A 57 7.09 4.03 -8.75
CA LEU A 57 7.53 2.67 -9.08
C LEU A 57 6.71 2.00 -10.20
N ILE A 58 5.68 2.66 -10.74
CA ILE A 58 4.84 2.12 -11.81
C ILE A 58 5.52 2.33 -13.16
N LYS A 59 6.26 1.34 -13.62
CA LYS A 59 7.03 1.41 -14.88
C LYS A 59 6.19 1.55 -16.15
N THR A 60 4.91 1.20 -16.10
CA THR A 60 4.01 1.27 -17.26
C THR A 60 3.42 2.65 -17.51
N ILE A 61 3.61 3.58 -16.60
CA ILE A 61 3.17 4.96 -16.73
C ILE A 61 4.35 5.80 -17.21
N PRO A 62 4.24 6.44 -18.39
CA PRO A 62 5.41 6.98 -19.08
C PRO A 62 5.89 8.33 -18.55
N THR A 63 5.00 9.14 -17.94
CA THR A 63 5.34 10.51 -17.57
C THR A 63 5.23 10.80 -16.07
N GLU A 64 6.06 11.72 -15.58
CA GLU A 64 5.95 12.19 -14.19
C GLU A 64 4.63 12.90 -13.92
N GLU A 65 4.07 13.57 -14.93
CA GLU A 65 2.77 14.22 -14.83
C GLU A 65 1.66 13.19 -14.57
N ASP A 66 1.68 12.07 -15.28
CA ASP A 66 0.72 10.99 -15.06
C ASP A 66 0.91 10.33 -13.69
N HIS A 67 2.14 10.16 -13.23
CA HIS A 67 2.42 9.71 -11.87
C HIS A 67 1.81 10.67 -10.84
N ARG A 68 1.98 11.97 -11.01
CA ARG A 68 1.40 12.98 -10.11
C ARG A 68 -0.13 12.94 -10.11
N ARG A 69 -0.75 12.82 -11.28
CA ARG A 69 -2.22 12.70 -11.42
C ARG A 69 -2.76 11.43 -10.77
N ILE A 70 -2.08 10.29 -10.94
CA ILE A 70 -2.44 9.04 -10.27
C ILE A 70 -2.32 9.18 -8.76
N ALA A 71 -1.25 9.78 -8.26
CA ALA A 71 -1.06 10.01 -6.83
C ALA A 71 -2.20 10.87 -6.25
N MET A 72 -2.59 11.94 -6.94
CA MET A 72 -3.75 12.74 -6.55
C MET A 72 -5.04 11.92 -6.56
N TYR A 73 -5.22 11.07 -7.57
CA TYR A 73 -6.42 10.22 -7.65
C TYR A 73 -6.49 9.21 -6.50
N ILE A 74 -5.36 8.60 -6.15
CA ILE A 74 -5.26 7.70 -4.98
C ILE A 74 -5.62 8.46 -3.70
N MET A 75 -5.14 9.69 -3.51
CA MET A 75 -5.54 10.53 -2.38
C MET A 75 -7.05 10.72 -2.33
N ARG A 76 -7.71 10.99 -3.46
CA ARG A 76 -9.19 11.12 -3.53
C ARG A 76 -9.91 9.84 -3.10
N VAL A 77 -9.35 8.66 -3.42
CA VAL A 77 -9.91 7.38 -2.95
C VAL A 77 -9.84 7.29 -1.42
N PHE A 78 -8.73 7.68 -0.81
CA PHE A 78 -8.59 7.70 0.65
C PHE A 78 -9.47 8.76 1.31
N ASP A 79 -9.66 9.91 0.69
CA ASP A 79 -10.57 10.96 1.13
C ASP A 79 -12.06 10.58 0.96
N GLY A 80 -12.34 9.48 0.26
CA GLY A 80 -13.70 9.03 -0.06
C GLY A 80 -14.37 9.80 -1.19
N ARG A 81 -13.62 10.62 -1.92
CA ARG A 81 -14.08 11.40 -3.08
C ARG A 81 -13.98 10.65 -4.40
N ALA A 82 -13.35 9.47 -4.41
CA ALA A 82 -13.25 8.56 -5.53
C ALA A 82 -13.39 7.11 -5.07
N THR A 83 -13.62 6.21 -6.02
CA THR A 83 -13.71 4.77 -5.76
C THR A 83 -12.50 4.05 -6.35
N ARG A 84 -12.28 2.80 -5.91
CA ARG A 84 -11.30 1.92 -6.54
C ARG A 84 -11.58 1.72 -8.03
N ASP A 85 -12.85 1.51 -8.39
CA ASP A 85 -13.23 1.22 -9.76
C ASP A 85 -13.02 2.43 -10.67
N SER A 86 -13.27 3.65 -10.16
CA SER A 86 -12.91 4.88 -10.87
C SER A 86 -11.39 5.07 -11.03
N LEU A 87 -10.58 4.62 -10.06
CA LEU A 87 -9.12 4.59 -10.20
C LEU A 87 -8.69 3.60 -11.29
N ILE A 88 -9.32 2.43 -11.37
CA ILE A 88 -9.04 1.45 -12.43
C ILE A 88 -9.35 2.04 -13.80
N ALA A 89 -10.55 2.62 -13.98
CA ALA A 89 -10.93 3.27 -15.23
C ALA A 89 -9.96 4.40 -15.61
N TYR A 90 -9.51 5.17 -14.62
CA TYR A 90 -8.51 6.21 -14.82
C TYR A 90 -7.16 5.66 -15.31
N LEU A 91 -6.67 4.57 -14.68
CA LEU A 91 -5.43 3.90 -15.07
C LEU A 91 -5.47 3.31 -16.47
N MET A 92 -6.60 2.71 -16.86
CA MET A 92 -6.80 2.23 -18.24
C MET A 92 -6.67 3.37 -19.26
N ARG A 93 -7.31 4.51 -18.97
CA ARG A 93 -7.32 5.65 -19.87
C ARG A 93 -5.95 6.29 -20.07
N ILE A 94 -5.22 6.56 -18.98
CA ILE A 94 -3.93 7.27 -19.07
C ILE A 94 -2.74 6.34 -19.32
N GLY A 95 -2.80 5.11 -18.83
CA GLY A 95 -1.71 4.14 -18.96
C GLY A 95 -1.80 3.26 -20.20
N GLY A 96 -2.93 3.31 -20.94
CA GLY A 96 -3.16 2.42 -22.09
C GLY A 96 -3.11 0.94 -21.74
N VAL A 97 -3.33 0.59 -20.47
CA VAL A 97 -3.27 -0.79 -19.97
C VAL A 97 -4.64 -1.44 -19.96
N ASP A 98 -4.70 -2.76 -20.10
CA ASP A 98 -5.94 -3.51 -19.98
C ASP A 98 -6.51 -3.47 -18.55
N TYR A 99 -7.76 -3.92 -18.40
CA TYR A 99 -8.47 -3.92 -17.14
C TYR A 99 -7.74 -4.72 -16.04
N ALA A 100 -7.22 -5.91 -16.35
CA ALA A 100 -6.57 -6.79 -15.39
C ALA A 100 -5.29 -6.13 -14.83
N ARG A 101 -4.52 -5.50 -15.71
CA ARG A 101 -3.32 -4.75 -15.35
C ARG A 101 -3.66 -3.50 -14.52
N ALA A 102 -4.65 -2.72 -14.93
CA ALA A 102 -5.12 -1.54 -14.21
C ALA A 102 -5.62 -1.92 -12.80
N GLN A 103 -6.38 -3.01 -12.69
CA GLN A 103 -6.85 -3.56 -11.42
C GLN A 103 -5.68 -3.94 -10.50
N MET A 104 -4.69 -4.65 -11.04
CA MET A 104 -3.50 -5.04 -10.27
C MET A 104 -2.73 -3.82 -9.76
N ILE A 105 -2.55 -2.80 -10.60
CA ILE A 105 -1.87 -1.56 -10.21
C ILE A 105 -2.67 -0.83 -9.12
N ALA A 106 -3.98 -0.66 -9.29
CA ALA A 106 -4.83 0.00 -8.32
C ALA A 106 -4.78 -0.69 -6.96
N ASP A 107 -4.93 -2.01 -6.93
CA ASP A 107 -4.90 -2.81 -5.70
C ASP A 107 -3.54 -2.75 -5.01
N ASP A 108 -2.46 -2.82 -5.77
CA ASP A 108 -1.09 -2.74 -5.26
C ASP A 108 -0.81 -1.37 -4.63
N GLN A 109 -1.18 -0.29 -5.30
CA GLN A 109 -0.94 1.07 -4.81
C GLN A 109 -1.79 1.41 -3.58
N LEU A 110 -3.07 1.04 -3.58
CA LEU A 110 -3.93 1.21 -2.42
C LEU A 110 -3.44 0.40 -1.22
N ASN A 111 -2.94 -0.81 -1.45
CA ASN A 111 -2.37 -1.64 -0.40
C ASN A 111 -1.08 -1.04 0.18
N LYS A 112 -0.14 -0.60 -0.67
CA LYS A 112 1.10 0.07 -0.26
C LYS A 112 0.83 1.28 0.62
N ALA A 113 -0.03 2.17 0.17
CA ALA A 113 -0.37 3.37 0.92
C ALA A 113 -1.05 3.03 2.25
N SER A 114 -1.97 2.06 2.27
CA SER A 114 -2.67 1.63 3.49
C SER A 114 -1.71 1.11 4.57
N GLU A 115 -0.77 0.24 4.21
CA GLU A 115 0.19 -0.30 5.18
C GLU A 115 1.15 0.80 5.69
N ARG A 116 1.56 1.74 4.83
CA ARG A 116 2.39 2.88 5.25
C ARG A 116 1.64 3.85 6.17
N PHE A 117 0.35 4.09 5.92
CA PHE A 117 -0.48 4.91 6.81
C PHE A 117 -0.67 4.27 8.18
N LEU A 118 -0.79 2.94 8.25
CA LEU A 118 -0.81 2.21 9.52
C LEU A 118 0.49 2.41 10.30
N VAL A 119 1.64 2.36 9.64
CA VAL A 119 2.94 2.63 10.27
C VAL A 119 2.98 4.03 10.86
N GLU A 120 2.57 5.06 10.09
CA GLU A 120 2.55 6.44 10.58
C GLU A 120 1.60 6.61 11.79
N LYS A 121 0.41 6.00 11.72
CA LYS A 121 -0.55 6.03 12.84
C LYS A 121 0.06 5.41 14.10
N TRP A 122 0.60 4.22 14.01
CA TRP A 122 1.16 3.53 15.19
C TRP A 122 2.38 4.24 15.74
N ARG A 123 3.23 4.80 14.85
CA ARG A 123 4.35 5.66 15.26
C ARG A 123 3.85 6.87 16.08
N GLY A 124 2.82 7.56 15.60
CA GLY A 124 2.19 8.66 16.32
C GLY A 124 1.55 8.26 17.65
N GLN A 125 1.22 6.98 17.83
CA GLN A 125 0.70 6.42 19.07
C GLN A 125 1.79 5.86 20.00
N GLY A 126 3.07 6.04 19.66
CA GLY A 126 4.19 5.55 20.47
C GLY A 126 4.47 4.05 20.33
N CYS A 127 4.00 3.41 19.26
CA CYS A 127 4.32 2.01 19.00
C CYS A 127 5.78 1.90 18.52
N GLU A 128 6.59 1.16 19.26
CA GLU A 128 8.00 0.96 18.97
C GLU A 128 8.26 -0.29 18.12
N LEU A 129 7.44 -1.32 18.31
CA LEU A 129 7.64 -2.62 17.69
C LEU A 129 6.43 -3.05 16.87
N VAL A 130 6.71 -3.67 15.73
CA VAL A 130 5.69 -4.24 14.84
C VAL A 130 6.05 -5.66 14.45
N LYS A 131 5.03 -6.46 14.18
CA LYS A 131 5.16 -7.85 13.75
C LYS A 131 4.74 -8.00 12.30
N TRP A 132 5.57 -8.64 11.49
CA TRP A 132 5.24 -9.04 10.14
C TRP A 132 4.30 -10.24 10.14
N VAL A 133 3.17 -10.15 9.45
CA VAL A 133 2.19 -11.22 9.33
C VAL A 133 1.93 -11.52 7.85
N HIS A 134 2.22 -12.77 7.46
CA HIS A 134 1.84 -13.25 6.14
C HIS A 134 0.35 -13.64 6.14
N LYS A 135 -0.40 -13.17 5.17
CA LYS A 135 -1.77 -13.63 4.90
C LYS A 135 -1.78 -14.44 3.62
N GLY A 136 -2.15 -15.71 3.74
CA GLY A 136 -2.21 -16.69 2.67
C GLY A 136 -2.51 -16.09 1.28
N GLU A 137 -1.64 -16.35 0.35
CA GLU A 137 -1.70 -15.93 -1.05
C GLU A 137 -1.59 -17.16 -1.93
N THR A 138 -2.14 -17.08 -3.13
CA THR A 138 -2.06 -18.17 -4.13
C THR A 138 -0.63 -18.41 -4.60
N ASN A 139 0.24 -17.40 -4.55
CA ASN A 139 1.64 -17.49 -4.96
C ASN A 139 2.55 -16.61 -4.08
N PRO A 140 2.77 -17.00 -2.82
CA PRO A 140 3.53 -16.19 -1.88
C PRO A 140 5.03 -16.24 -2.18
N ARG A 141 5.72 -15.13 -1.92
CA ARG A 141 7.18 -15.17 -1.87
C ARG A 141 7.61 -16.04 -0.71
N VAL A 142 8.42 -17.08 -0.99
CA VAL A 142 8.88 -18.06 0.01
C VAL A 142 9.51 -17.37 1.23
N TYR A 143 10.24 -16.27 1.01
CA TYR A 143 10.86 -15.51 2.09
C TYR A 143 9.82 -14.80 2.99
N HIS A 144 8.73 -14.30 2.44
CA HIS A 144 7.65 -13.69 3.21
C HIS A 144 6.80 -14.72 3.95
N LEU A 145 6.65 -15.90 3.38
CA LEU A 145 5.85 -17.01 3.93
C LEU A 145 6.53 -17.72 5.10
N ARG A 146 7.85 -17.95 5.02
CA ARG A 146 8.58 -18.68 6.03
C ARG A 146 8.45 -18.03 7.39
N LYS A 147 8.18 -18.85 8.40
CA LYS A 147 8.13 -18.39 9.79
C LYS A 147 9.50 -17.90 10.26
N TRP A 148 9.48 -16.81 10.99
CA TRP A 148 10.62 -16.40 11.79
C TRP A 148 10.81 -17.38 12.94
N ASN A 149 12.02 -17.86 13.15
CA ASN A 149 12.31 -18.86 14.18
C ASN A 149 13.08 -18.30 15.40
N GLY A 150 13.13 -17.00 15.56
CA GLY A 150 13.79 -16.35 16.69
C GLY A 150 15.33 -16.30 16.60
N VAL A 151 15.93 -16.94 15.62
CA VAL A 151 17.39 -16.92 15.46
C VAL A 151 17.75 -15.74 14.54
N SER A 152 18.36 -14.70 15.11
CA SER A 152 19.01 -13.65 14.33
C SER A 152 20.28 -14.23 13.74
N GLY A 153 20.17 -14.87 12.59
CA GLY A 153 21.33 -15.48 11.98
C GLY A 153 20.99 -16.24 10.71
N LYS A 154 21.95 -16.29 9.85
CA LYS A 154 21.86 -17.00 8.60
C LYS A 154 21.92 -18.51 8.89
N ARG A 155 20.84 -19.23 8.76
CA ARG A 155 20.95 -20.68 8.59
C ARG A 155 21.51 -20.93 7.18
N ASN A 156 22.73 -21.41 7.07
CA ASN A 156 23.44 -21.60 5.79
C ASN A 156 23.54 -20.33 4.91
N GLY A 157 23.80 -19.18 5.51
CA GLY A 157 23.91 -17.92 4.78
C GLY A 157 22.58 -17.29 4.33
N ARG A 158 21.43 -17.91 4.60
CA ARG A 158 20.10 -17.42 4.20
C ARG A 158 19.38 -16.80 5.40
N PRO A 159 18.82 -15.59 5.25
CA PRO A 159 17.99 -15.00 6.29
C PRO A 159 16.77 -15.87 6.53
N ASN A 160 16.33 -15.92 7.78
CA ASN A 160 15.06 -16.54 8.15
C ASN A 160 13.89 -15.85 7.45
N GLY A 161 12.72 -16.48 7.40
CA GLY A 161 11.55 -15.88 6.82
C GLY A 161 11.06 -14.66 7.61
N LEU A 162 10.12 -13.91 7.05
CA LEU A 162 9.57 -12.70 7.68
C LEU A 162 8.32 -12.97 8.53
N ASN A 163 7.58 -14.04 8.26
CA ASN A 163 6.30 -14.29 8.95
C ASN A 163 6.50 -14.52 10.45
N GLY A 164 5.95 -13.62 11.26
CA GLY A 164 6.13 -13.60 12.72
C GLY A 164 7.34 -12.80 13.21
N TYR A 165 8.13 -12.20 12.30
CA TYR A 165 9.26 -11.36 12.69
C TYR A 165 8.80 -10.08 13.37
N ILE A 166 9.35 -9.79 14.54
CA ILE A 166 9.12 -8.56 15.28
C ILE A 166 10.34 -7.66 15.11
N PHE A 167 10.11 -6.41 14.76
CA PHE A 167 11.18 -5.45 14.49
C PHE A 167 10.78 -4.03 14.89
N PRO A 168 11.76 -3.13 15.13
CA PRO A 168 11.48 -1.72 15.40
C PRO A 168 10.75 -1.07 14.23
N ILE A 169 9.71 -0.29 14.54
CA ILE A 169 8.85 0.35 13.53
C ILE A 169 9.65 1.26 12.58
N ASP A 170 10.77 1.83 13.05
CA ASP A 170 11.62 2.71 12.26
C ASP A 170 12.78 1.99 11.53
N SER A 171 12.92 0.67 11.76
CA SER A 171 13.97 -0.14 11.13
C SER A 171 13.38 -1.34 10.40
N PRO A 172 12.72 -1.14 9.25
CA PRO A 172 12.10 -2.22 8.51
C PRO A 172 13.11 -3.24 8.03
N PRO A 173 12.72 -4.53 7.93
CA PRO A 173 13.59 -5.61 7.50
C PRO A 173 13.90 -5.53 6.01
N ILE A 174 14.89 -6.32 5.57
CA ILE A 174 15.10 -6.60 4.16
C ILE A 174 13.90 -7.38 3.64
N ILE A 175 13.26 -6.87 2.58
CA ILE A 175 12.08 -7.48 1.95
C ILE A 175 12.43 -8.17 0.62
N ASP A 176 13.52 -7.76 -0.02
CA ASP A 176 14.05 -8.41 -1.21
C ASP A 176 15.49 -8.87 -0.96
N LEU A 177 15.71 -10.18 -1.08
CA LEU A 177 17.03 -10.77 -0.86
C LEU A 177 18.03 -10.48 -1.98
N LYS A 178 17.55 -10.16 -3.18
CA LYS A 178 18.40 -9.85 -4.33
C LYS A 178 18.90 -8.41 -4.27
N THR A 179 17.97 -7.48 -4.12
CA THR A 179 18.28 -6.03 -4.11
C THR A 179 18.73 -5.52 -2.74
N LYS A 180 18.51 -6.31 -1.66
CA LYS A 180 18.70 -5.90 -0.26
C LYS A 180 17.80 -4.74 0.16
N GLU A 181 16.75 -4.50 -0.60
CA GLU A 181 15.78 -3.47 -0.28
C GLU A 181 15.14 -3.71 1.08
N ARG A 182 15.04 -2.65 1.88
CA ARG A 182 14.33 -2.65 3.16
C ARG A 182 12.96 -2.02 2.99
N GLY A 183 11.96 -2.55 3.70
CA GLY A 183 10.63 -1.99 3.56
C GLY A 183 9.57 -2.68 4.41
N TYR A 184 8.35 -2.20 4.24
CA TYR A 184 7.17 -2.69 4.94
C TYR A 184 6.35 -3.63 4.05
N PRO A 185 5.40 -4.40 4.63
CA PRO A 185 4.42 -5.14 3.85
C PRO A 185 3.71 -4.27 2.83
N GLY A 186 3.37 -4.85 1.68
CA GLY A 186 2.74 -4.12 0.59
C GLY A 186 3.71 -3.39 -0.33
N GLN A 187 4.96 -3.16 0.03
CA GLN A 187 5.93 -2.44 -0.80
C GLN A 187 6.30 -3.21 -2.06
N MET A 188 6.45 -4.51 -1.98
CA MET A 188 6.66 -5.35 -3.16
C MET A 188 5.35 -5.60 -3.90
N ILE A 189 5.40 -5.65 -5.24
CA ILE A 189 4.24 -5.89 -6.11
C ILE A 189 3.45 -7.11 -5.64
N ASN A 190 2.13 -6.98 -5.52
CA ASN A 190 1.21 -8.02 -5.05
C ASN A 190 1.51 -8.59 -3.65
N CYS A 191 2.28 -7.91 -2.82
CA CYS A 191 2.49 -8.34 -1.45
C CYS A 191 1.23 -8.10 -0.63
N LYS A 192 0.64 -9.17 -0.07
CA LYS A 192 -0.55 -9.11 0.80
C LYS A 192 -0.23 -9.30 2.28
N CYS A 193 1.05 -9.34 2.64
CA CYS A 193 1.46 -9.30 4.03
C CYS A 193 0.98 -8.01 4.70
N ARG A 194 0.88 -8.04 6.02
CA ARG A 194 0.49 -6.88 6.83
C ARG A 194 1.40 -6.75 8.05
N LEU A 195 1.32 -5.61 8.71
CA LEU A 195 1.86 -5.41 10.04
C LEU A 195 0.77 -5.58 11.12
N GLU A 196 1.21 -5.98 12.28
CA GLU A 196 0.46 -5.91 13.53
C GLU A 196 1.30 -5.16 14.55
N PRO A 197 0.74 -4.18 15.30
CA PRO A 197 1.48 -3.49 16.34
C PRO A 197 1.73 -4.42 17.53
N VAL A 198 2.92 -4.31 18.10
CA VAL A 198 3.30 -5.01 19.33
C VAL A 198 3.39 -3.97 20.44
N TRP A 199 2.36 -3.92 21.25
CA TRP A 199 2.32 -3.00 22.39
C TRP A 199 3.05 -3.60 23.59
N ASN A 200 3.99 -2.88 24.16
CA ASN A 200 4.55 -3.25 25.45
C ASN A 200 3.43 -3.19 26.48
N LYS A 201 3.05 -4.32 27.07
CA LYS A 201 2.21 -4.31 28.26
C LYS A 201 2.98 -3.53 29.32
N LYS A 202 2.54 -2.32 29.64
CA LYS A 202 3.04 -1.65 30.85
C LYS A 202 2.81 -2.66 31.98
N LYS A 203 3.89 -3.11 32.63
CA LYS A 203 3.77 -3.78 33.92
C LYS A 203 3.15 -2.76 34.86
N SER A 204 1.88 -2.94 35.15
CA SER A 204 1.18 -2.25 36.23
C SER A 204 1.72 -2.72 37.59
#